data_643eab06019908fd33e8cadd9127a2f2
#
_entry.id   643eab06019908fd33e8cadd9127a2f2
#
_cell.length_a   1.000
_cell.length_b   1.000
_cell.length_c   1.000
_cell.angle_alpha   90.00
_cell.angle_beta   90.00
_cell.angle_gamma   90.00
#
_symmetry.space_group_name_H-M   'P 1'
#
loop_
_entity.id
_entity.type
_entity.pdbx_description
1 polymer ?
#
loop_
_entity_poly.entity_id
_entity_poly.type
_entity_poly.pdbx_seq_one_letter_code
_entity_poly.pdbx_strand_id
1 'polypeptide(L)'
;MKNVTTVRMPLADPSGIGLFGLAIVTFVASSQKLGWTEGLGFVLPWAIFLGGFAQLYASIIDAKLNNTFGATAFGAYGFFWLAVGGSWMAQAGLLGESFAAVDPKQLGFVYLGYLIFTIFMTIGAMETNKVLFFIFFMINFLFLGLSLSSFGIMEHGMHEVAAWSEFIIAIVSLYGAGANVLNKHFGFAFLPLGKPFGLITRERYVAKHGEQAEEASSH
;
A
#
# COMPACT_ATOMS: atom_id res chain seq x y z
N MET A 1 -3.10 27.67 -37.20
CA MET A 1 -3.09 26.75 -36.04
C MET A 1 -1.68 26.71 -35.47
N LYS A 2 -1.47 27.06 -34.21
CA LYS A 2 -0.15 26.96 -33.58
C LYS A 2 0.15 25.49 -33.34
N ASN A 3 1.27 24.98 -33.91
CA ASN A 3 1.74 23.65 -33.60
C ASN A 3 2.18 23.63 -32.12
N VAL A 4 1.34 23.03 -31.26
CA VAL A 4 1.72 22.80 -29.86
C VAL A 4 2.62 21.57 -29.83
N THR A 5 3.91 21.80 -29.66
CA THR A 5 4.88 20.71 -29.45
C THR A 5 4.80 20.28 -27.98
N THR A 6 4.19 19.15 -27.71
CA THR A 6 4.14 18.58 -26.36
C THR A 6 5.50 17.96 -26.05
N VAL A 7 6.30 18.59 -25.22
CA VAL A 7 7.56 18.02 -24.70
C VAL A 7 7.21 17.05 -23.56
N ARG A 8 7.33 15.75 -23.80
CA ARG A 8 7.26 14.75 -22.75
C ARG A 8 8.60 14.68 -22.03
N MET A 9 8.67 15.11 -20.78
CA MET A 9 9.84 14.82 -19.93
C MET A 9 9.79 13.35 -19.48
N PRO A 10 10.83 12.54 -19.73
CA PRO A 10 10.89 11.19 -19.20
C PRO A 10 11.01 11.23 -17.68
N LEU A 11 10.06 10.60 -16.98
CA LEU A 11 10.08 10.44 -15.53
C LEU A 11 10.56 9.02 -15.20
N ALA A 12 11.33 8.90 -14.11
CA ALA A 12 11.71 7.60 -13.58
C ALA A 12 10.50 6.88 -12.96
N ASP A 13 10.50 5.55 -13.05
CA ASP A 13 9.51 4.69 -12.40
C ASP A 13 9.60 4.84 -10.87
N PRO A 14 8.54 5.27 -10.17
CA PRO A 14 8.59 5.53 -8.75
C PRO A 14 8.39 4.28 -7.88
N SER A 15 8.13 3.11 -8.48
CA SER A 15 7.81 1.88 -7.74
C SER A 15 8.92 1.48 -6.77
N GLY A 16 10.20 1.71 -7.14
CA GLY A 16 11.34 1.43 -6.28
C GLY A 16 11.30 2.20 -4.97
N ILE A 17 11.12 3.52 -5.02
CA ILE A 17 11.09 4.36 -3.82
C ILE A 17 9.80 4.17 -3.01
N GLY A 18 8.66 3.99 -3.68
CA GLY A 18 7.38 3.75 -3.02
C GLY A 18 7.37 2.43 -2.23
N LEU A 19 7.86 1.34 -2.83
CA LEU A 19 7.99 0.05 -2.15
C LEU A 19 9.07 0.07 -1.07
N PHE A 20 10.17 0.79 -1.26
CA PHE A 20 11.19 0.98 -0.21
C PHE A 20 10.60 1.70 1.00
N GLY A 21 9.82 2.76 0.79
CA GLY A 21 9.12 3.48 1.85
C GLY A 21 8.18 2.58 2.64
N LEU A 22 7.35 1.80 1.94
CA LEU A 22 6.48 0.79 2.56
C LEU A 22 7.30 -0.25 3.34
N ALA A 23 8.36 -0.77 2.75
CA ALA A 23 9.17 -1.83 3.34
C ALA A 23 9.79 -1.41 4.68
N ILE A 24 10.45 -0.26 4.71
CA ILE A 24 11.13 0.19 5.93
C ILE A 24 10.15 0.51 7.05
N VAL A 25 9.05 1.19 6.74
CA VAL A 25 8.07 1.52 7.80
C VAL A 25 7.40 0.27 8.36
N THR A 26 7.01 -0.68 7.51
CA THR A 26 6.41 -1.94 7.96
C THR A 26 7.42 -2.82 8.69
N PHE A 27 8.70 -2.80 8.30
CA PHE A 27 9.76 -3.55 8.98
C PHE A 27 9.97 -3.05 10.43
N VAL A 28 10.05 -1.73 10.61
CA VAL A 28 10.22 -1.14 11.94
C VAL A 28 8.94 -1.28 12.77
N ALA A 29 7.76 -1.03 12.20
CA ALA A 29 6.50 -1.12 12.91
C ALA A 29 6.17 -2.56 13.32
N SER A 30 6.44 -3.55 12.46
CA SER A 30 6.24 -4.97 12.80
C SER A 30 7.17 -5.44 13.91
N SER A 31 8.42 -4.95 13.98
CA SER A 31 9.36 -5.30 15.06
C SER A 31 8.81 -4.90 16.43
N GLN A 32 8.15 -3.75 16.50
CA GLN A 32 7.51 -3.27 17.73
C GLN A 32 6.25 -4.11 18.06
N LYS A 33 5.38 -4.40 17.07
CA LYS A 33 4.18 -5.21 17.27
C LYS A 33 4.50 -6.65 17.68
N LEU A 34 5.61 -7.20 17.18
CA LEU A 34 6.10 -8.55 17.55
C LEU A 34 6.83 -8.59 18.89
N GLY A 35 6.97 -7.44 19.56
CA GLY A 35 7.67 -7.37 20.85
C GLY A 35 9.19 -7.54 20.75
N TRP A 36 9.78 -7.41 19.54
CA TRP A 36 11.24 -7.45 19.37
C TRP A 36 11.90 -6.14 19.73
N THR A 37 11.14 -5.04 19.65
CA THR A 37 11.56 -3.69 20.07
C THR A 37 10.43 -3.05 20.86
N GLU A 38 10.76 -2.03 21.68
CA GLU A 38 9.82 -1.33 22.53
C GLU A 38 9.67 0.15 22.17
N GLY A 39 8.45 0.67 22.38
CA GLY A 39 8.13 2.08 22.18
C GLY A 39 7.96 2.49 20.72
N LEU A 40 7.52 3.73 20.52
CA LEU A 40 7.21 4.30 19.21
C LEU A 40 8.17 5.41 18.76
N GLY A 41 9.12 5.80 19.62
CA GLY A 41 9.97 6.98 19.39
C GLY A 41 10.72 6.94 18.06
N PHE A 42 11.27 5.79 17.68
CA PHE A 42 11.95 5.63 16.39
C PHE A 42 11.02 5.08 15.29
N VAL A 43 9.83 4.56 15.61
CA VAL A 43 8.86 4.16 14.60
C VAL A 43 8.24 5.40 13.92
N LEU A 44 7.95 6.44 14.70
CA LEU A 44 7.30 7.66 14.24
C LEU A 44 8.01 8.35 13.06
N PRO A 45 9.33 8.64 13.11
CA PRO A 45 10.02 9.27 11.97
C PRO A 45 9.91 8.42 10.70
N TRP A 46 10.06 7.10 10.80
CA TRP A 46 9.98 6.21 9.64
C TRP A 46 8.55 6.13 9.08
N ALA A 47 7.53 6.18 9.94
CA ALA A 47 6.14 6.26 9.51
C ALA A 47 5.87 7.54 8.71
N ILE A 48 6.36 8.68 9.20
CA ILE A 48 6.14 9.99 8.55
C ILE A 48 6.96 10.10 7.26
N PHE A 49 8.28 9.89 7.32
CA PHE A 49 9.16 10.18 6.18
C PHE A 49 9.10 9.09 5.11
N LEU A 50 9.18 7.82 5.47
CA LEU A 50 9.20 6.74 4.49
C LEU A 50 7.81 6.16 4.24
N GLY A 51 7.05 5.86 5.27
CA GLY A 51 5.67 5.44 5.12
C GLY A 51 4.81 6.49 4.44
N GLY A 52 4.91 7.74 4.88
CA GLY A 52 4.15 8.88 4.36
C GLY A 52 4.77 9.51 3.12
N PHE A 53 5.79 10.35 3.31
CA PHE A 53 6.29 11.22 2.23
C PHE A 53 6.90 10.47 1.05
N ALA A 54 7.64 9.37 1.25
CA ALA A 54 8.21 8.65 0.12
C ALA A 54 7.12 7.99 -0.74
N GLN A 55 6.06 7.44 -0.14
CA GLN A 55 4.93 6.91 -0.89
C GLN A 55 4.10 8.01 -1.57
N LEU A 56 3.88 9.17 -0.92
CA LEU A 56 3.22 10.31 -1.56
C LEU A 56 4.03 10.86 -2.74
N TYR A 57 5.36 10.91 -2.62
CA TYR A 57 6.22 11.23 -3.75
C TYR A 57 6.03 10.24 -4.91
N ALA A 58 6.01 8.94 -4.62
CA ALA A 58 5.75 7.91 -5.63
C ALA A 58 4.37 8.07 -6.28
N SER A 59 3.34 8.35 -5.48
CA SER A 59 1.98 8.64 -5.95
C SER A 59 1.93 9.80 -6.96
N ILE A 60 2.60 10.91 -6.65
CA ILE A 60 2.64 12.09 -7.52
C ILE A 60 3.32 11.77 -8.86
N ILE A 61 4.40 10.99 -8.85
CA ILE A 61 5.08 10.59 -10.07
C ILE A 61 4.24 9.63 -10.89
N ASP A 62 3.61 8.63 -10.25
CA ASP A 62 2.68 7.70 -10.93
C ASP A 62 1.48 8.45 -11.57
N ALA A 63 0.94 9.45 -10.89
CA ALA A 63 -0.12 10.30 -11.45
C ALA A 63 0.35 11.03 -12.72
N LYS A 64 1.59 11.55 -12.75
CA LYS A 64 2.19 12.17 -13.94
C LYS A 64 2.47 11.17 -15.05
N LEU A 65 2.68 9.91 -14.72
CA LEU A 65 2.85 8.80 -15.66
C LEU A 65 1.52 8.21 -16.15
N ASN A 66 0.37 8.74 -15.70
CA ASN A 66 -0.97 8.21 -15.95
C ASN A 66 -1.16 6.78 -15.42
N ASN A 67 -0.40 6.39 -14.41
CA ASN A 67 -0.58 5.13 -13.70
C ASN A 67 -1.56 5.33 -12.54
N THR A 68 -2.87 5.26 -12.82
CA THR A 68 -3.93 5.46 -11.82
C THR A 68 -3.81 4.47 -10.66
N PHE A 69 -3.46 3.21 -10.95
CA PHE A 69 -3.34 2.18 -9.92
C PHE A 69 -2.23 2.52 -8.92
N GLY A 70 -1.01 2.78 -9.39
CA GLY A 70 0.12 3.14 -8.54
C GLY A 70 -0.09 4.46 -7.81
N ALA A 71 -0.60 5.49 -8.51
CA ALA A 71 -0.92 6.78 -7.92
C ALA A 71 -1.90 6.65 -6.75
N THR A 72 -2.97 5.88 -6.94
CA THR A 72 -3.99 5.67 -5.89
C THR A 72 -3.45 4.83 -4.75
N ALA A 73 -2.74 3.74 -5.05
CA ALA A 73 -2.15 2.87 -4.04
C ALA A 73 -1.16 3.62 -3.15
N PHE A 74 -0.10 4.18 -3.74
CA PHE A 74 0.91 4.92 -2.96
C PHE A 74 0.32 6.14 -2.26
N GLY A 75 -0.66 6.83 -2.87
CA GLY A 75 -1.34 7.95 -2.24
C GLY A 75 -2.13 7.54 -1.00
N ALA A 76 -2.99 6.54 -1.12
CA ALA A 76 -3.82 6.06 -0.02
C ALA A 76 -2.97 5.55 1.15
N TYR A 77 -1.98 4.69 0.88
CA TYR A 77 -1.12 4.16 1.96
C TYR A 77 -0.12 5.19 2.48
N GLY A 78 0.32 6.15 1.67
CA GLY A 78 1.13 7.27 2.12
C GLY A 78 0.38 8.15 3.14
N PHE A 79 -0.85 8.52 2.85
CA PHE A 79 -1.70 9.25 3.80
C PHE A 79 -2.07 8.40 5.02
N PHE A 80 -2.26 7.09 4.85
CA PHE A 80 -2.45 6.18 5.97
C PHE A 80 -1.31 6.27 6.99
N TRP A 81 -0.07 6.20 6.54
CA TRP A 81 1.08 6.26 7.43
C TRP A 81 1.24 7.62 8.13
N LEU A 82 0.92 8.73 7.45
CA LEU A 82 0.89 10.04 8.09
C LEU A 82 -0.19 10.11 9.18
N ALA A 83 -1.39 9.59 8.89
CA ALA A 83 -2.49 9.57 9.84
C ALA A 83 -2.21 8.65 11.04
N VAL A 84 -1.64 7.46 10.80
CA VAL A 84 -1.23 6.53 11.87
C VAL A 84 -0.12 7.14 12.72
N GLY A 85 0.87 7.77 12.10
CA GLY A 85 1.91 8.49 12.84
C GLY A 85 1.33 9.58 13.74
N GLY A 86 0.39 10.38 13.23
CA GLY A 86 -0.35 11.37 14.02
C GLY A 86 -1.17 10.74 15.16
N SER A 87 -1.80 9.59 14.92
CA SER A 87 -2.56 8.86 15.93
C SER A 87 -1.66 8.35 17.05
N TRP A 88 -0.48 7.83 16.73
CA TRP A 88 0.51 7.43 17.73
C TRP A 88 1.06 8.61 18.53
N MET A 89 1.26 9.77 17.90
CA MET A 89 1.62 11.00 18.60
C MET A 89 0.54 11.43 19.58
N ALA A 90 -0.74 11.32 19.18
CA ALA A 90 -1.88 11.62 20.05
C ALA A 90 -1.93 10.68 21.26
N GLN A 91 -1.83 9.35 21.03
CA GLN A 91 -1.80 8.34 22.08
C GLN A 91 -0.62 8.52 23.06
N ALA A 92 0.53 8.95 22.56
CA ALA A 92 1.70 9.26 23.38
C ALA A 92 1.60 10.59 24.12
N GLY A 93 0.50 11.34 24.00
CA GLY A 93 0.30 12.63 24.63
C GLY A 93 1.10 13.79 24.03
N LEU A 94 1.79 13.58 22.91
CA LEU A 94 2.63 14.60 22.26
C LEU A 94 1.83 15.75 21.67
N LEU A 95 0.54 15.55 21.41
CA LEU A 95 -0.39 16.57 20.88
C LEU A 95 -1.21 17.24 21.99
N GLY A 96 -0.93 16.94 23.27
CA GLY A 96 -1.63 17.44 24.43
C GLY A 96 -2.67 16.45 25.00
N GLU A 97 -3.03 16.64 26.27
CA GLU A 97 -3.90 15.71 27.01
C GLU A 97 -5.29 15.53 26.38
N SER A 98 -5.82 16.57 25.74
CA SER A 98 -7.12 16.51 25.07
C SER A 98 -7.16 15.48 23.93
N PHE A 99 -6.02 15.18 23.33
CA PHE A 99 -5.89 14.19 22.24
C PHE A 99 -5.48 12.79 22.75
N ALA A 100 -5.05 12.66 23.99
CA ALA A 100 -4.66 11.39 24.58
C ALA A 100 -5.86 10.51 24.95
N ALA A 101 -7.02 11.12 25.26
CA ALA A 101 -8.26 10.43 25.57
C ALA A 101 -8.97 9.98 24.28
N VAL A 102 -8.48 8.92 23.65
CA VAL A 102 -9.00 8.39 22.36
C VAL A 102 -9.71 7.05 22.56
N ASP A 103 -10.73 6.81 21.74
CA ASP A 103 -11.35 5.48 21.63
C ASP A 103 -10.63 4.67 20.55
N PRO A 104 -9.93 3.57 20.89
CA PRO A 104 -9.24 2.73 19.92
C PRO A 104 -10.15 2.18 18.80
N LYS A 105 -11.44 2.07 19.04
CA LYS A 105 -12.41 1.61 18.05
C LYS A 105 -12.51 2.54 16.85
N GLN A 106 -12.18 3.83 17.01
CA GLN A 106 -12.10 4.75 15.87
C GLN A 106 -11.06 4.29 14.85
N LEU A 107 -9.88 3.83 15.29
CA LEU A 107 -8.90 3.22 14.42
C LEU A 107 -9.39 1.89 13.84
N GLY A 108 -10.18 1.12 14.57
CA GLY A 108 -10.82 -0.10 14.06
C GLY A 108 -11.64 0.15 12.80
N PHE A 109 -12.43 1.24 12.77
CA PHE A 109 -13.19 1.65 11.57
C PHE A 109 -12.28 2.14 10.43
N VAL A 110 -11.19 2.83 10.75
CA VAL A 110 -10.19 3.22 9.73
C VAL A 110 -9.61 1.97 9.08
N TYR A 111 -9.16 1.00 9.87
CA TYR A 111 -8.58 -0.25 9.36
C TYR A 111 -9.60 -1.08 8.56
N LEU A 112 -10.87 -1.11 8.98
CA LEU A 112 -11.94 -1.75 8.23
C LEU A 112 -12.15 -1.08 6.86
N GLY A 113 -12.15 0.24 6.81
CA GLY A 113 -12.24 0.99 5.55
C GLY A 113 -11.07 0.69 4.62
N TYR A 114 -9.84 0.65 5.15
CA TYR A 114 -8.65 0.26 4.40
C TYR A 114 -8.67 -1.21 3.97
N LEU A 115 -9.23 -2.12 4.77
CA LEU A 115 -9.44 -3.51 4.37
C LEU A 115 -10.33 -3.60 3.12
N ILE A 116 -11.49 -2.94 3.14
CA ILE A 116 -12.42 -2.93 2.00
C ILE A 116 -11.71 -2.35 0.76
N PHE A 117 -11.01 -1.23 0.89
CA PHE A 117 -10.25 -0.64 -0.19
C PHE A 117 -9.14 -1.57 -0.70
N THR A 118 -8.41 -2.23 0.20
CA THR A 118 -7.32 -3.16 -0.14
C THR A 118 -7.81 -4.37 -0.92
N ILE A 119 -9.04 -4.86 -0.69
CA ILE A 119 -9.63 -5.93 -1.50
C ILE A 119 -9.70 -5.51 -2.98
N PHE A 120 -10.17 -4.29 -3.28
CA PHE A 120 -10.19 -3.77 -4.65
C PHE A 120 -8.77 -3.63 -5.22
N MET A 121 -7.83 -3.13 -4.42
CA MET A 121 -6.43 -3.00 -4.84
C MET A 121 -5.78 -4.38 -5.06
N THR A 122 -6.13 -5.39 -4.29
CA THR A 122 -5.65 -6.78 -4.49
C THR A 122 -6.12 -7.34 -5.82
N ILE A 123 -7.39 -7.10 -6.19
CA ILE A 123 -7.94 -7.50 -7.49
C ILE A 123 -7.16 -6.81 -8.63
N GLY A 124 -6.92 -5.50 -8.53
CA GLY A 124 -6.11 -4.76 -9.51
C GLY A 124 -4.66 -5.27 -9.59
N ALA A 125 -4.06 -5.61 -8.45
CA ALA A 125 -2.70 -6.13 -8.37
C ALA A 125 -2.52 -7.48 -9.07
N MET A 126 -3.57 -8.29 -9.23
CA MET A 126 -3.53 -9.56 -10.00
C MET A 126 -3.07 -9.33 -11.45
N GLU A 127 -3.38 -8.17 -12.02
CA GLU A 127 -3.03 -7.82 -13.41
C GLU A 127 -1.78 -6.95 -13.52
N THR A 128 -0.96 -6.87 -12.45
CA THR A 128 0.34 -6.18 -12.45
C THR A 128 1.49 -7.20 -12.44
N ASN A 129 1.88 -7.68 -11.27
CA ASN A 129 2.88 -8.73 -11.08
C ASN A 129 2.63 -9.50 -9.78
N LYS A 130 3.21 -10.70 -9.66
CA LYS A 130 2.95 -11.58 -8.52
C LYS A 130 3.48 -11.05 -7.19
N VAL A 131 4.60 -10.32 -7.21
CA VAL A 131 5.17 -9.71 -5.99
C VAL A 131 4.22 -8.66 -5.44
N LEU A 132 3.74 -7.76 -6.29
CA LEU A 132 2.80 -6.71 -5.88
C LEU A 132 1.45 -7.31 -5.43
N PHE A 133 0.94 -8.31 -6.16
CA PHE A 133 -0.25 -9.04 -5.71
C PHE A 133 -0.07 -9.63 -4.30
N PHE A 134 1.06 -10.27 -4.03
CA PHE A 134 1.31 -10.89 -2.73
C PHE A 134 1.42 -9.85 -1.60
N ILE A 135 2.00 -8.67 -1.88
CA ILE A 135 2.03 -7.56 -0.93
C ILE A 135 0.59 -7.14 -0.57
N PHE A 136 -0.27 -6.86 -1.56
CA PHE A 136 -1.67 -6.48 -1.29
C PHE A 136 -2.45 -7.61 -0.61
N PHE A 137 -2.19 -8.86 -0.98
CA PHE A 137 -2.80 -10.01 -0.32
C PHE A 137 -2.48 -10.03 1.18
N MET A 138 -1.23 -9.81 1.55
CA MET A 138 -0.82 -9.72 2.97
C MET A 138 -1.37 -8.47 3.66
N ILE A 139 -1.53 -7.35 2.97
CA ILE A 139 -2.13 -6.13 3.53
C ILE A 139 -3.59 -6.37 3.95
N ASN A 140 -4.34 -7.26 3.28
CA ASN A 140 -5.69 -7.62 3.74
C ASN A 140 -5.66 -8.26 5.14
N PHE A 141 -4.72 -9.17 5.40
CA PHE A 141 -4.57 -9.79 6.73
C PHE A 141 -4.09 -8.79 7.76
N LEU A 142 -3.20 -7.86 7.39
CA LEU A 142 -2.79 -6.77 8.25
C LEU A 142 -4.00 -5.95 8.71
N PHE A 143 -4.81 -5.43 7.80
CA PHE A 143 -5.96 -4.60 8.14
C PHE A 143 -7.10 -5.38 8.81
N LEU A 144 -7.31 -6.65 8.45
CA LEU A 144 -8.24 -7.52 9.15
C LEU A 144 -7.82 -7.69 10.62
N GLY A 145 -6.56 -8.03 10.85
CA GLY A 145 -6.02 -8.20 12.20
C GLY A 145 -6.09 -6.91 13.03
N LEU A 146 -5.66 -5.77 12.46
CA LEU A 146 -5.72 -4.48 13.14
C LEU A 146 -7.16 -4.05 13.45
N SER A 147 -8.10 -4.26 12.51
CA SER A 147 -9.50 -3.90 12.71
C SER A 147 -10.13 -4.71 13.83
N LEU A 148 -10.03 -6.04 13.76
CA LEU A 148 -10.64 -6.93 14.76
C LEU A 148 -10.01 -6.73 16.14
N SER A 149 -8.69 -6.60 16.22
CA SER A 149 -7.99 -6.30 17.47
C SER A 149 -8.46 -4.97 18.08
N SER A 150 -8.61 -3.91 17.27
CA SER A 150 -9.09 -2.61 17.75
C SER A 150 -10.55 -2.65 18.24
N PHE A 151 -11.36 -3.57 17.72
CA PHE A 151 -12.73 -3.80 18.22
C PHE A 151 -12.79 -4.72 19.45
N GLY A 152 -11.66 -5.25 19.92
CA GLY A 152 -11.60 -6.21 21.04
C GLY A 152 -12.04 -7.63 20.64
N ILE A 153 -12.05 -7.96 19.35
CA ILE A 153 -12.42 -9.29 18.84
C ILE A 153 -11.14 -10.12 18.69
N MET A 154 -10.99 -11.17 19.51
CA MET A 154 -9.78 -12.01 19.54
C MET A 154 -8.50 -11.16 19.60
N GLU A 155 -8.47 -10.13 20.43
CA GLU A 155 -7.50 -9.04 20.42
C GLU A 155 -6.05 -9.51 20.25
N HIS A 156 -5.59 -10.43 21.09
CA HIS A 156 -4.21 -10.94 21.04
C HIS A 156 -3.91 -11.68 19.72
N GLY A 157 -4.76 -12.64 19.33
CA GLY A 157 -4.53 -13.42 18.11
C GLY A 157 -4.62 -12.58 16.84
N MET A 158 -5.54 -11.62 16.79
CA MET A 158 -5.67 -10.72 15.62
C MET A 158 -4.54 -9.72 15.56
N HIS A 159 -4.03 -9.26 16.71
CA HIS A 159 -2.80 -8.44 16.75
C HIS A 159 -1.59 -9.22 16.21
N GLU A 160 -1.43 -10.48 16.57
CA GLU A 160 -0.36 -11.34 16.02
C GLU A 160 -0.49 -11.54 14.51
N VAL A 161 -1.71 -11.78 14.01
CA VAL A 161 -1.96 -11.88 12.56
C VAL A 161 -1.53 -10.58 11.86
N ALA A 162 -1.87 -9.42 12.41
CA ALA A 162 -1.45 -8.14 11.86
C ALA A 162 0.08 -7.98 11.88
N ALA A 163 0.72 -8.29 13.00
CA ALA A 163 2.17 -8.14 13.18
C ALA A 163 2.97 -9.01 12.21
N TRP A 164 2.64 -10.29 12.08
CA TRP A 164 3.30 -11.19 11.14
C TRP A 164 3.02 -10.83 9.68
N SER A 165 1.78 -10.45 9.35
CA SER A 165 1.46 -9.98 8.00
C SER A 165 2.28 -8.76 7.63
N GLU A 166 2.41 -7.80 8.54
CA GLU A 166 3.20 -6.59 8.33
C GLU A 166 4.69 -6.89 8.14
N PHE A 167 5.25 -7.83 8.91
CA PHE A 167 6.62 -8.28 8.73
C PHE A 167 6.85 -8.92 7.36
N ILE A 168 5.93 -9.78 6.91
CA ILE A 168 5.98 -10.39 5.57
C ILE A 168 5.90 -9.31 4.49
N ILE A 169 5.00 -8.33 4.63
CA ILE A 169 4.90 -7.18 3.72
C ILE A 169 6.25 -6.47 3.61
N ALA A 170 6.92 -6.24 4.74
CA ALA A 170 8.22 -5.58 4.76
C ALA A 170 9.26 -6.31 3.90
N ILE A 171 9.42 -7.62 4.12
CA ILE A 171 10.41 -8.43 3.41
C ILE A 171 10.12 -8.49 1.91
N VAL A 172 8.85 -8.73 1.54
CA VAL A 172 8.47 -8.82 0.13
C VAL A 172 8.56 -7.45 -0.56
N SER A 173 8.27 -6.36 0.16
CA SER A 173 8.41 -5.01 -0.38
C SER A 173 9.87 -4.60 -0.57
N LEU A 174 10.79 -5.02 0.32
CA LEU A 174 12.24 -4.86 0.12
C LEU A 174 12.70 -5.56 -1.16
N TYR A 175 12.26 -6.81 -1.35
CA TYR A 175 12.54 -7.54 -2.60
C TYR A 175 11.97 -6.79 -3.82
N GLY A 176 10.70 -6.37 -3.75
CA GLY A 176 10.04 -5.64 -4.82
C GLY A 176 10.72 -4.32 -5.16
N ALA A 177 11.16 -3.55 -4.14
CA ALA A 177 11.92 -2.32 -4.32
C ALA A 177 13.25 -2.58 -5.03
N GLY A 178 14.04 -3.55 -4.56
CA GLY A 178 15.30 -3.95 -5.16
C GLY A 178 15.13 -4.45 -6.60
N ALA A 179 14.11 -5.29 -6.85
CA ALA A 179 13.82 -5.81 -8.18
C ALA A 179 13.47 -4.68 -9.17
N ASN A 180 12.62 -3.73 -8.78
CA ASN A 180 12.28 -2.59 -9.64
C ASN A 180 13.52 -1.76 -10.00
N VAL A 181 14.38 -1.47 -9.02
CA VAL A 181 15.61 -0.69 -9.25
C VAL A 181 16.58 -1.44 -10.15
N LEU A 182 16.91 -2.70 -9.81
CA LEU A 182 17.92 -3.45 -10.53
C LEU A 182 17.48 -3.83 -11.96
N ASN A 183 16.22 -4.22 -12.15
CA ASN A 183 15.68 -4.55 -13.46
C ASN A 183 15.71 -3.33 -14.40
N LYS A 184 15.37 -2.14 -13.89
CA LYS A 184 15.47 -0.89 -14.67
C LYS A 184 16.91 -0.50 -14.93
N HIS A 185 17.80 -0.63 -13.94
CA HIS A 185 19.22 -0.28 -14.09
C HIS A 185 19.93 -1.15 -15.12
N PHE A 186 19.69 -2.46 -15.10
CA PHE A 186 20.32 -3.39 -16.03
C PHE A 186 19.59 -3.51 -17.38
N GLY A 187 18.34 -3.04 -17.49
CA GLY A 187 17.55 -3.12 -18.70
C GLY A 187 16.97 -4.50 -19.01
N PHE A 188 17.01 -5.44 -18.07
CA PHE A 188 16.39 -6.77 -18.17
C PHE A 188 15.87 -7.25 -16.82
N ALA A 189 15.06 -8.31 -16.81
CA ALA A 189 14.50 -8.90 -15.59
C ALA A 189 15.57 -9.69 -14.80
N PHE A 190 16.42 -8.98 -14.06
CA PHE A 190 17.47 -9.56 -13.22
C PHE A 190 16.86 -10.27 -11.99
N LEU A 191 15.90 -9.62 -11.31
CA LEU A 191 15.12 -10.21 -10.22
C LEU A 191 13.66 -10.36 -10.67
N PRO A 192 13.10 -11.59 -10.69
CA PRO A 192 11.78 -11.83 -11.22
C PRO A 192 10.67 -11.27 -10.30
N LEU A 193 9.78 -10.44 -10.85
CA LEU A 193 8.57 -9.97 -10.18
C LEU A 193 7.36 -10.88 -10.43
N GLY A 194 7.48 -11.82 -11.35
CA GLY A 194 6.38 -12.66 -11.82
C GLY A 194 5.47 -11.94 -12.83
N LYS A 195 4.78 -12.74 -13.66
CA LYS A 195 3.84 -12.20 -14.66
C LYS A 195 2.47 -11.98 -14.04
N PRO A 196 1.64 -11.08 -14.61
CA PRO A 196 0.22 -10.97 -14.28
C PRO A 196 -0.49 -12.32 -14.35
N PHE A 197 -1.58 -12.49 -13.61
CA PHE A 197 -2.38 -13.71 -13.69
C PHE A 197 -3.16 -13.82 -15.00
N GLY A 198 -3.49 -12.69 -15.63
CA GLY A 198 -4.25 -12.64 -16.89
C GLY A 198 -5.68 -13.16 -16.74
N LEU A 199 -6.28 -12.99 -15.57
CA LEU A 199 -7.64 -13.45 -15.27
C LEU A 199 -8.69 -12.41 -15.65
N ILE A 200 -8.35 -11.13 -15.55
CA ILE A 200 -9.23 -9.98 -15.74
C ILE A 200 -8.74 -9.19 -16.97
N THR A 201 -8.96 -9.74 -18.17
CA THR A 201 -8.66 -9.06 -19.42
C THR A 201 -9.95 -8.63 -20.11
N ARG A 202 -9.88 -7.53 -20.88
CA ARG A 202 -11.03 -7.05 -21.67
C ARG A 202 -11.58 -8.16 -22.58
N GLU A 203 -10.69 -8.93 -23.20
CA GLU A 203 -11.08 -10.05 -24.09
C GLU A 203 -11.86 -11.13 -23.35
N ARG A 204 -11.42 -11.52 -22.16
CA ARG A 204 -12.14 -12.48 -21.32
C ARG A 204 -13.46 -11.93 -20.81
N TYR A 205 -13.49 -10.64 -20.46
CA TYR A 205 -14.71 -9.98 -20.02
C TYR A 205 -15.73 -9.94 -21.15
N VAL A 206 -15.34 -9.52 -22.37
CA VAL A 206 -16.21 -9.48 -23.56
C VAL A 206 -16.63 -10.87 -23.98
N ALA A 207 -15.75 -11.88 -23.96
CA ALA A 207 -16.12 -13.27 -24.27
C ALA A 207 -17.18 -13.86 -23.31
N LYS A 208 -17.18 -13.39 -22.06
CA LYS A 208 -18.15 -13.87 -21.05
C LYS A 208 -19.46 -13.07 -21.01
N HIS A 209 -19.45 -11.80 -21.45
CA HIS A 209 -20.58 -10.87 -21.31
C HIS A 209 -20.89 -10.10 -22.61
N GLY A 210 -20.35 -10.55 -23.76
CA GLY A 210 -20.26 -9.78 -25.00
C GLY A 210 -21.59 -9.32 -25.59
N GLU A 211 -22.69 -9.99 -25.32
CA GLU A 211 -24.01 -9.55 -25.78
C GLU A 211 -24.59 -8.42 -24.88
N GLN A 212 -24.26 -8.40 -23.59
CA GLN A 212 -24.78 -7.39 -22.65
C GLN A 212 -23.98 -6.07 -22.68
N ALA A 213 -22.74 -6.10 -23.14
CA ALA A 213 -21.88 -4.90 -23.19
C ALA A 213 -22.17 -4.03 -24.45
N GLU A 214 -22.63 -4.61 -25.53
CA GLU A 214 -23.05 -3.87 -26.73
C GLU A 214 -24.40 -3.15 -26.49
N GLU A 215 -25.35 -3.75 -25.79
CA GLU A 215 -26.59 -3.08 -25.42
C GLU A 215 -26.38 -1.91 -24.45
N ALA A 216 -25.48 -2.03 -23.48
CA ALA A 216 -25.18 -0.97 -22.53
C ALA A 216 -24.38 0.22 -23.12
N SER A 217 -23.75 0.05 -24.28
CA SER A 217 -23.02 1.12 -24.98
C SER A 217 -23.88 1.87 -26.00
N SER A 218 -25.13 1.42 -26.28
CA SER A 218 -26.05 2.01 -27.23
C SER A 218 -27.10 2.94 -26.59
N HIS A 219 -27.07 3.13 -25.29
CA HIS A 219 -27.83 4.08 -24.47
C HIS A 219 -26.96 5.09 -23.78
#